data_c0d4a67f0f7b1964bdc4fd888846e1d9
#
_entry.id   c0d4a67f0f7b1964bdc4fd888846e1d9
#
_cell.length_a   1.000
_cell.length_b   1.000
_cell.length_c   1.000
_cell.angle_alpha   90.00
_cell.angle_beta   90.00
_cell.angle_gamma   90.00
#
_symmetry.space_group_name_H-M   'P 1'
#
loop_
_entity.id
_entity.type
_entity.pdbx_description
1 polymer ?
#
loop_
_entity_poly.entity_id
_entity_poly.type
_entity_poly.pdbx_seq_one_letter_code
_entity_poly.pdbx_strand_id
1 'polypeptide(L)'
;AVTNLEDFPDYLQKDIRDGKLNVFANGEMVYQIRGVWARVSVEWNYEAPPGGGDTHYSVMRGSTCDLVIRQGAEEKFIPTLYVENIRGVSPGDFTGTLEKALSSLPYEGLAVETAGRNNLKINIPDEYRISHEEHFGQVTEKFLEYMEAGRLPDWEVPGMITKYYTTTGALKKAREK
;
A
#
# COMPACT_ATOMS: atom_id res chain seq x y z
N ALA A 1 -24.72 10.49 -8.70
CA ALA A 1 -23.97 11.09 -7.61
C ALA A 1 -24.20 10.27 -6.33
N VAL A 2 -23.15 9.93 -5.60
CA VAL A 2 -23.20 9.08 -4.41
C VAL A 2 -23.96 9.75 -3.27
N THR A 3 -24.00 11.07 -3.23
CA THR A 3 -24.58 11.85 -2.13
C THR A 3 -26.00 12.36 -2.40
N ASN A 4 -26.50 12.28 -3.64
CA ASN A 4 -27.75 12.94 -4.10
C ASN A 4 -27.84 14.43 -3.73
N LEU A 5 -26.73 15.10 -3.49
CA LEU A 5 -26.66 16.54 -3.24
C LEU A 5 -26.50 17.28 -4.57
N GLU A 6 -27.24 18.35 -4.75
CA GLU A 6 -27.12 19.24 -5.90
C GLU A 6 -25.95 20.21 -5.77
N ASP A 7 -25.43 20.40 -4.56
CA ASP A 7 -24.32 21.31 -4.25
C ASP A 7 -23.35 20.67 -3.23
N PHE A 8 -22.21 21.30 -3.03
CA PHE A 8 -21.24 20.86 -2.03
C PHE A 8 -21.75 21.14 -0.60
N PRO A 9 -21.45 20.25 0.37
CA PRO A 9 -21.77 20.48 1.77
C PRO A 9 -21.20 21.79 2.31
N ASP A 10 -21.90 22.43 3.25
CA ASP A 10 -21.55 23.73 3.81
C ASP A 10 -20.10 23.85 4.31
N TYR A 11 -19.57 22.78 4.92
CA TYR A 11 -18.20 22.76 5.43
C TYR A 11 -17.13 22.78 4.33
N LEU A 12 -17.48 22.49 3.06
CA LEU A 12 -16.61 22.53 1.89
C LEU A 12 -16.76 23.84 1.09
N GLN A 13 -17.77 24.65 1.34
CA GLN A 13 -18.06 25.88 0.55
C GLN A 13 -16.86 26.83 0.51
N LYS A 14 -16.10 26.94 1.60
CA LYS A 14 -14.87 27.76 1.69
C LYS A 14 -13.76 27.31 0.74
N ASP A 15 -13.79 26.08 0.29
CA ASP A 15 -12.79 25.47 -0.57
C ASP A 15 -13.23 25.43 -2.05
N ILE A 16 -14.40 26.02 -2.37
CA ILE A 16 -14.89 26.10 -3.75
C ILE A 16 -14.36 27.38 -4.41
N ARG A 17 -13.77 27.24 -5.58
CA ARG A 17 -13.32 28.32 -6.45
C ARG A 17 -13.67 27.98 -7.89
N ASP A 18 -14.32 28.91 -8.57
CA ASP A 18 -14.73 28.75 -9.98
C ASP A 18 -15.51 27.45 -10.25
N GLY A 19 -16.42 27.07 -9.32
CA GLY A 19 -17.23 25.85 -9.40
C GLY A 19 -16.46 24.56 -9.19
N LYS A 20 -15.20 24.63 -8.76
CA LYS A 20 -14.34 23.46 -8.48
C LYS A 20 -14.00 23.39 -7.00
N LEU A 21 -14.00 22.18 -6.45
CA LEU A 21 -13.56 21.91 -5.09
C LEU A 21 -12.02 21.90 -5.02
N ASN A 22 -11.43 22.86 -4.31
CA ASN A 22 -10.00 22.98 -4.11
C ASN A 22 -9.59 22.33 -2.79
N VAL A 23 -9.49 21.01 -2.79
CA VAL A 23 -8.95 20.22 -1.66
C VAL A 23 -7.63 19.59 -2.05
N PHE A 24 -6.79 19.31 -1.05
CA PHE A 24 -5.53 18.60 -1.29
C PHE A 24 -5.83 17.14 -1.56
N ALA A 25 -5.78 16.75 -2.84
CA ALA A 25 -6.00 15.38 -3.28
C ALA A 25 -4.69 14.69 -3.68
N ASN A 26 -3.81 15.39 -4.42
CA ASN A 26 -2.50 14.90 -4.79
C ASN A 26 -1.45 15.39 -3.79
N GLY A 27 -0.45 14.56 -3.53
CA GLY A 27 0.62 14.94 -2.63
C GLY A 27 1.82 14.01 -2.68
N GLU A 28 2.96 14.58 -2.34
CA GLU A 28 4.17 13.83 -2.10
C GLU A 28 4.75 14.24 -0.75
N MET A 29 5.24 13.26 0.00
CA MET A 29 5.97 13.51 1.22
C MET A 29 7.21 12.62 1.30
N VAL A 30 8.29 13.20 1.83
CA VAL A 30 9.53 12.50 2.16
C VAL A 30 9.77 12.66 3.65
N TYR A 31 10.00 11.56 4.32
CA TYR A 31 10.24 11.54 5.76
C TYR A 31 11.23 10.44 6.14
N GLN A 32 11.71 10.49 7.37
CA GLN A 32 12.57 9.45 7.92
C GLN A 32 11.86 8.77 9.10
N ILE A 33 11.92 7.46 9.12
CA ILE A 33 11.43 6.64 10.24
C ILE A 33 12.50 5.62 10.62
N ARG A 34 12.93 5.66 11.90
CA ARG A 34 14.00 4.77 12.43
C ARG A 34 15.26 4.75 11.55
N GLY A 35 15.66 5.90 11.02
CA GLY A 35 16.85 6.01 10.16
C GLY A 35 16.64 5.63 8.69
N VAL A 36 15.47 5.14 8.32
CA VAL A 36 15.14 4.78 6.93
C VAL A 36 14.35 5.91 6.27
N TRP A 37 14.79 6.34 5.10
CA TRP A 37 14.05 7.30 4.29
C TRP A 37 12.88 6.65 3.56
N ALA A 38 11.73 7.27 3.65
CA ALA A 38 10.52 6.89 2.95
C ALA A 38 10.04 8.06 2.08
N ARG A 39 9.59 7.75 0.86
CA ARG A 39 8.90 8.67 -0.04
C ARG A 39 7.55 8.07 -0.37
N VAL A 40 6.50 8.84 -0.20
CA VAL A 40 5.13 8.47 -0.55
C VAL A 40 4.59 9.53 -1.49
N SER A 41 4.01 9.10 -2.61
CA SER A 41 3.33 9.95 -3.58
C SER A 41 1.95 9.37 -3.86
N VAL A 42 0.94 10.23 -3.89
CA VAL A 42 -0.45 9.88 -4.20
C VAL A 42 -0.97 10.82 -5.27
N GLU A 43 -1.59 10.27 -6.28
CA GLU A 43 -2.21 11.02 -7.38
C GLU A 43 -3.66 10.53 -7.58
N TRP A 44 -4.61 11.46 -7.45
CA TRP A 44 -6.05 11.21 -7.59
C TRP A 44 -6.64 11.66 -8.92
N ASN A 45 -5.91 12.45 -9.70
CA ASN A 45 -6.31 12.87 -11.05
C ASN A 45 -5.96 11.81 -12.11
N TYR A 46 -6.07 10.56 -11.73
CA TYR A 46 -5.89 9.41 -12.60
C TYR A 46 -7.25 8.84 -12.99
N GLU A 47 -7.42 8.58 -14.29
CA GLU A 47 -8.59 7.88 -14.83
C GLU A 47 -8.13 6.54 -15.39
N ALA A 48 -8.66 5.44 -14.82
CA ALA A 48 -8.32 4.11 -15.26
C ALA A 48 -8.84 3.86 -16.69
N PRO A 49 -8.06 3.20 -17.56
CA PRO A 49 -8.56 2.79 -18.86
C PRO A 49 -9.74 1.80 -18.71
N PRO A 50 -10.60 1.65 -19.72
CA PRO A 50 -11.69 0.67 -19.68
C PRO A 50 -11.20 -0.74 -19.32
N GLY A 51 -11.80 -1.34 -18.28
CA GLY A 51 -11.37 -2.62 -17.74
C GLY A 51 -10.11 -2.57 -16.86
N GLY A 52 -9.60 -1.37 -16.60
CA GLY A 52 -8.49 -1.13 -15.67
C GLY A 52 -8.97 -0.91 -14.24
N GLY A 53 -8.02 -0.63 -13.37
CA GLY A 53 -8.22 -0.32 -11.94
C GLY A 53 -7.17 0.64 -11.45
N ASP A 54 -7.11 0.79 -10.14
CA ASP A 54 -6.07 1.57 -9.48
C ASP A 54 -4.68 1.01 -9.77
N THR A 55 -3.70 1.90 -9.80
CA THR A 55 -2.30 1.51 -9.94
C THR A 55 -1.57 1.64 -8.62
N HIS A 56 -0.61 0.74 -8.40
CA HIS A 56 0.27 0.80 -7.23
C HIS A 56 1.70 0.42 -7.62
N TYR A 57 2.63 1.16 -7.08
CA TYR A 57 4.04 0.83 -7.12
C TYR A 57 4.66 1.11 -5.77
N SER A 58 5.29 0.11 -5.19
CA SER A 58 6.12 0.28 -4.00
C SER A 58 7.40 -0.51 -4.10
N VAL A 59 8.46 0.00 -3.49
CA VAL A 59 9.76 -0.66 -3.41
C VAL A 59 10.36 -0.48 -2.03
N MET A 60 10.80 -1.60 -1.45
CA MET A 60 11.59 -1.63 -0.23
C MET A 60 13.00 -2.12 -0.61
N ARG A 61 13.98 -1.22 -0.55
CA ARG A 61 15.36 -1.52 -0.93
C ARG A 61 16.13 -2.10 0.23
N GLY A 62 16.51 -3.36 0.09
CA GLY A 62 17.36 -4.07 1.02
C GLY A 62 18.84 -4.11 0.56
N SER A 63 19.70 -4.65 1.39
CA SER A 63 21.12 -4.85 1.04
C SER A 63 21.32 -6.00 0.04
N THR A 64 20.50 -7.01 0.08
CA THR A 64 20.62 -8.23 -0.75
C THR A 64 19.65 -8.23 -1.93
N CYS A 65 18.47 -7.67 -1.80
CA CYS A 65 17.48 -7.57 -2.86
C CYS A 65 16.54 -6.40 -2.60
N ASP A 66 15.68 -6.10 -3.57
CA ASP A 66 14.58 -5.16 -3.45
C ASP A 66 13.27 -5.94 -3.46
N LEU A 67 12.36 -5.62 -2.53
CA LEU A 67 10.97 -6.10 -2.57
C LEU A 67 10.13 -5.08 -3.30
N VAL A 68 9.46 -5.50 -4.36
CA VAL A 68 8.70 -4.60 -5.25
C VAL A 68 7.27 -5.10 -5.38
N ILE A 69 6.31 -4.22 -5.16
CA ILE A 69 4.91 -4.49 -5.51
C ILE A 69 4.57 -3.65 -6.72
N ARG A 70 4.04 -4.28 -7.75
CA ARG A 70 3.48 -3.64 -8.93
C ARG A 70 2.01 -4.00 -9.06
N GLN A 71 1.24 -3.02 -9.46
CA GLN A 71 -0.17 -3.16 -9.83
C GLN A 71 -0.41 -2.22 -11.00
N GLY A 72 -0.25 -2.72 -12.19
CA GLY A 72 -0.39 -1.97 -13.43
C GLY A 72 -0.99 -2.83 -14.52
N ALA A 73 -0.97 -2.34 -15.75
CA ALA A 73 -1.52 -3.05 -16.90
C ALA A 73 -0.80 -4.41 -17.16
N GLU A 74 0.51 -4.47 -16.90
CA GLU A 74 1.29 -5.70 -17.06
C GLU A 74 0.86 -6.78 -16.06
N GLU A 75 0.51 -6.39 -14.84
CA GLU A 75 -0.03 -7.25 -13.80
C GLU A 75 -1.56 -7.37 -13.85
N LYS A 76 -2.20 -6.87 -14.92
CA LYS A 76 -3.67 -6.86 -15.07
C LYS A 76 -4.38 -6.17 -13.89
N PHE A 77 -3.74 -5.13 -13.34
CA PHE A 77 -4.18 -4.38 -12.17
C PHE A 77 -4.31 -5.24 -10.88
N ILE A 78 -3.60 -6.36 -10.82
CA ILE A 78 -3.53 -7.22 -9.64
C ILE A 78 -2.22 -6.94 -8.91
N PRO A 79 -2.23 -6.60 -7.59
CA PRO A 79 -1.01 -6.42 -6.82
C PRO A 79 -0.13 -7.66 -6.89
N THR A 80 1.07 -7.51 -7.42
CA THR A 80 2.01 -8.61 -7.65
C THR A 80 3.33 -8.30 -6.96
N LEU A 81 3.82 -9.26 -6.17
CA LEU A 81 5.07 -9.13 -5.43
C LEU A 81 6.25 -9.71 -6.22
N TYR A 82 7.27 -8.90 -6.37
CA TYR A 82 8.55 -9.27 -6.97
C TYR A 82 9.69 -9.15 -5.96
N VAL A 83 10.69 -9.99 -6.14
CA VAL A 83 12.00 -9.86 -5.50
C VAL A 83 12.99 -9.56 -6.61
N GLU A 84 13.59 -8.38 -6.59
CA GLU A 84 14.39 -7.85 -7.69
C GLU A 84 15.79 -7.48 -7.26
N ASN A 85 16.66 -7.29 -8.26
CA ASN A 85 18.02 -6.85 -8.03
C ASN A 85 18.77 -7.70 -7.00
N ILE A 86 18.67 -9.04 -7.10
CA ILE A 86 19.36 -9.97 -6.18
C ILE A 86 20.86 -9.78 -6.31
N ARG A 87 21.51 -9.52 -5.19
CA ARG A 87 22.92 -9.13 -5.09
C ARG A 87 23.68 -10.01 -4.10
N GLY A 88 24.94 -10.30 -4.41
CA GLY A 88 25.87 -10.97 -3.50
C GLY A 88 25.65 -12.49 -3.32
N VAL A 89 24.65 -13.06 -3.96
CA VAL A 89 24.35 -14.50 -3.96
C VAL A 89 23.93 -14.95 -5.35
N SER A 90 24.08 -16.25 -5.65
CA SER A 90 23.55 -16.76 -6.91
C SER A 90 22.01 -16.74 -6.87
N PRO A 91 21.33 -16.48 -8.01
CA PRO A 91 19.86 -16.54 -8.05
C PRO A 91 19.28 -17.87 -7.60
N GLY A 92 19.94 -19.00 -7.90
CA GLY A 92 19.50 -20.33 -7.47
C GLY A 92 19.57 -20.52 -5.94
N ASP A 93 20.69 -20.14 -5.32
CA ASP A 93 20.84 -20.23 -3.87
C ASP A 93 19.85 -19.29 -3.16
N PHE A 94 19.60 -18.12 -3.73
CA PHE A 94 18.62 -17.17 -3.20
C PHE A 94 17.20 -17.75 -3.31
N THR A 95 16.84 -18.36 -4.44
CA THR A 95 15.52 -19.00 -4.64
C THR A 95 15.26 -20.06 -3.57
N GLY A 96 16.20 -20.97 -3.33
CA GLY A 96 16.03 -21.99 -2.31
C GLY A 96 15.90 -21.43 -0.88
N THR A 97 16.61 -20.35 -0.59
CA THR A 97 16.46 -19.64 0.69
C THR A 97 15.09 -18.98 0.83
N LEU A 98 14.61 -18.36 -0.25
CA LEU A 98 13.30 -17.71 -0.29
C LEU A 98 12.15 -18.72 -0.17
N GLU A 99 12.22 -19.84 -0.89
CA GLU A 99 11.23 -20.92 -0.80
C GLU A 99 11.12 -21.47 0.62
N LYS A 100 12.27 -21.67 1.27
CA LYS A 100 12.32 -22.09 2.68
C LYS A 100 11.70 -21.04 3.61
N ALA A 101 11.94 -19.75 3.36
CA ALA A 101 11.33 -18.69 4.14
C ALA A 101 9.81 -18.63 3.94
N LEU A 102 9.34 -18.75 2.68
CA LEU A 102 7.91 -18.78 2.38
C LEU A 102 7.21 -19.98 3.02
N SER A 103 7.83 -21.16 3.01
CA SER A 103 7.26 -22.36 3.64
C SER A 103 7.10 -22.28 5.15
N SER A 104 7.75 -21.31 5.80
CA SER A 104 7.58 -21.05 7.23
C SER A 104 6.41 -20.11 7.57
N LEU A 105 5.79 -19.51 6.55
CA LEU A 105 4.63 -18.64 6.72
C LEU A 105 3.33 -19.47 6.82
N PRO A 106 2.31 -18.96 7.52
CA PRO A 106 1.02 -19.65 7.67
C PRO A 106 0.13 -19.49 6.42
N TYR A 107 0.72 -19.56 5.23
CA TYR A 107 0.04 -19.43 3.94
C TYR A 107 0.46 -20.57 3.03
N GLU A 108 -0.46 -21.45 2.71
CA GLU A 108 -0.20 -22.58 1.83
C GLU A 108 -0.17 -22.15 0.35
N GLY A 109 0.56 -22.89 -0.48
CA GLY A 109 0.56 -22.69 -1.93
C GLY A 109 1.37 -21.49 -2.42
N LEU A 110 2.09 -20.76 -1.54
CA LEU A 110 3.04 -19.75 -1.99
C LEU A 110 4.15 -20.39 -2.80
N ALA A 111 4.47 -19.82 -3.97
CA ALA A 111 5.50 -20.35 -4.84
C ALA A 111 6.40 -19.23 -5.40
N VAL A 112 7.61 -19.59 -5.77
CA VAL A 112 8.59 -18.71 -6.41
C VAL A 112 8.67 -19.02 -7.90
N GLU A 113 8.57 -17.98 -8.73
CA GLU A 113 8.70 -18.07 -10.18
C GLU A 113 9.84 -17.16 -10.65
N THR A 114 10.63 -17.61 -11.62
CA THR A 114 11.66 -16.77 -12.23
C THR A 114 11.02 -15.69 -13.10
N ALA A 115 11.34 -14.43 -12.84
CA ALA A 115 10.82 -13.26 -13.55
C ALA A 115 11.94 -12.47 -14.28
N GLY A 116 13.02 -13.15 -14.64
CA GLY A 116 14.19 -12.57 -15.29
C GLY A 116 15.50 -13.05 -14.69
N ARG A 117 16.64 -12.49 -15.13
CA ARG A 117 17.96 -12.99 -14.75
C ARG A 117 18.25 -12.95 -13.24
N ASN A 118 17.85 -11.86 -12.58
CA ASN A 118 18.06 -11.63 -11.14
C ASN A 118 16.78 -11.21 -10.43
N ASN A 119 15.65 -11.62 -10.97
CA ASN A 119 14.33 -11.24 -10.44
C ASN A 119 13.46 -12.48 -10.28
N LEU A 120 12.72 -12.50 -9.21
CA LEU A 120 11.75 -13.54 -8.88
C LEU A 120 10.38 -12.88 -8.67
N LYS A 121 9.33 -13.65 -8.93
CA LYS A 121 7.95 -13.29 -8.63
C LYS A 121 7.40 -14.26 -7.61
N ILE A 122 6.64 -13.77 -6.66
CA ILE A 122 5.94 -14.59 -5.69
C ILE A 122 4.53 -14.85 -6.21
N ASN A 123 4.23 -16.10 -6.49
CA ASN A 123 2.88 -16.53 -6.81
C ASN A 123 2.09 -16.69 -5.52
N ILE A 124 1.05 -15.88 -5.39
CA ILE A 124 0.12 -15.89 -4.24
C ILE A 124 -1.19 -16.50 -4.75
N PRO A 125 -1.66 -17.61 -4.17
CA PRO A 125 -2.92 -18.22 -4.54
C PRO A 125 -4.10 -17.26 -4.47
N ASP A 126 -5.09 -17.46 -5.35
CA ASP A 126 -6.25 -16.57 -5.47
C ASP A 126 -7.11 -16.56 -4.19
N GLU A 127 -7.07 -17.62 -3.40
CA GLU A 127 -7.77 -17.69 -2.10
C GLU A 127 -7.31 -16.62 -1.09
N TYR A 128 -6.09 -16.07 -1.25
CA TYR A 128 -5.59 -14.95 -0.42
C TYR A 128 -5.89 -13.58 -1.02
N ARG A 129 -6.51 -13.54 -2.20
CA ARG A 129 -6.90 -12.30 -2.88
C ARG A 129 -8.35 -12.01 -2.58
N ILE A 130 -8.55 -11.25 -1.53
CA ILE A 130 -9.88 -10.82 -1.10
C ILE A 130 -10.30 -9.53 -1.78
N SER A 131 -11.61 -9.32 -1.91
CA SER A 131 -12.19 -8.08 -2.41
C SER A 131 -11.98 -6.94 -1.40
N HIS A 132 -12.22 -5.71 -1.87
CA HIS A 132 -12.17 -4.53 -1.00
C HIS A 132 -13.19 -4.62 0.14
N GLU A 133 -14.37 -5.11 -0.14
CA GLU A 133 -15.46 -5.28 0.83
C GLU A 133 -15.12 -6.36 1.87
N GLU A 134 -14.57 -7.47 1.44
CA GLU A 134 -14.10 -8.54 2.35
C GLU A 134 -12.98 -8.06 3.26
N HIS A 135 -12.06 -7.22 2.72
CA HIS A 135 -11.02 -6.61 3.54
C HIS A 135 -11.59 -5.70 4.62
N PHE A 136 -12.60 -4.88 4.31
CA PHE A 136 -13.32 -4.09 5.32
C PHE A 136 -14.05 -4.96 6.34
N GLY A 137 -14.60 -6.11 5.91
CA GLY A 137 -15.15 -7.12 6.81
C GLY A 137 -14.12 -7.57 7.85
N GLN A 138 -12.93 -7.97 7.40
CA GLN A 138 -11.81 -8.37 8.29
C GLN A 138 -11.38 -7.27 9.26
N VAL A 139 -11.32 -6.02 8.80
CA VAL A 139 -11.00 -4.87 9.67
C VAL A 139 -12.06 -4.68 10.74
N THR A 140 -13.35 -4.85 10.38
CA THR A 140 -14.46 -4.75 11.32
C THR A 140 -14.43 -5.88 12.34
N GLU A 141 -14.20 -7.12 11.92
CA GLU A 141 -14.05 -8.27 12.81
C GLU A 141 -12.91 -8.03 13.82
N LYS A 142 -11.76 -7.54 13.34
CA LYS A 142 -10.62 -7.22 14.20
C LYS A 142 -10.95 -6.14 15.23
N PHE A 143 -11.69 -5.12 14.81
CA PHE A 143 -12.15 -4.07 15.73
C PHE A 143 -13.08 -4.64 16.82
N LEU A 144 -14.00 -5.53 16.45
CA LEU A 144 -14.91 -6.19 17.42
C LEU A 144 -14.14 -7.07 18.40
N GLU A 145 -13.14 -7.84 17.92
CA GLU A 145 -12.24 -8.61 18.81
C GLU A 145 -11.54 -7.72 19.84
N TYR A 146 -11.06 -6.54 19.43
CA TYR A 146 -10.41 -5.59 20.36
C TYR A 146 -11.39 -5.01 21.35
N MET A 147 -12.62 -4.73 20.93
CA MET A 147 -13.67 -4.29 21.84
C MET A 147 -14.02 -5.36 22.88
N GLU A 148 -14.16 -6.62 22.46
CA GLU A 148 -14.45 -7.74 23.36
C GLU A 148 -13.29 -7.96 24.35
N ALA A 149 -12.05 -7.88 23.88
CA ALA A 149 -10.85 -7.98 24.70
C ALA A 149 -10.65 -6.78 25.64
N GLY A 150 -11.36 -5.66 25.42
CA GLY A 150 -11.24 -4.42 26.20
C GLY A 150 -9.89 -3.72 26.05
N ARG A 151 -9.10 -4.08 25.06
CA ARG A 151 -7.77 -3.51 24.81
C ARG A 151 -7.35 -3.61 23.35
N LEU A 152 -6.53 -2.64 22.90
CA LEU A 152 -5.82 -2.71 21.63
C LEU A 152 -4.48 -3.44 21.81
N PRO A 153 -3.93 -4.03 20.74
CA PRO A 153 -2.55 -4.48 20.72
C PRO A 153 -1.56 -3.34 21.00
N ASP A 154 -0.43 -3.64 21.61
CA ASP A 154 0.55 -2.62 22.01
C ASP A 154 1.12 -1.79 20.83
N TRP A 155 1.11 -2.35 19.63
CA TRP A 155 1.58 -1.69 18.42
C TRP A 155 0.54 -0.74 17.77
N GLU A 156 -0.76 -0.90 18.06
CA GLU A 156 -1.83 -0.19 17.37
C GLU A 156 -1.80 1.33 17.63
N VAL A 157 -1.79 1.72 18.90
CA VAL A 157 -1.77 3.13 19.27
C VAL A 157 -0.50 3.86 18.76
N PRO A 158 0.71 3.31 18.96
CA PRO A 158 1.92 3.91 18.37
C PRO A 158 1.86 3.98 16.84
N GLY A 159 1.28 2.99 16.18
CA GLY A 159 1.08 2.97 14.73
C GLY A 159 0.17 4.12 14.25
N MET A 160 -0.99 4.28 14.90
CA MET A 160 -1.92 5.39 14.62
C MET A 160 -1.27 6.76 14.85
N ILE A 161 -0.60 6.95 15.98
CA ILE A 161 0.08 8.22 16.30
C ILE A 161 1.13 8.53 15.23
N THR A 162 1.95 7.57 14.86
CA THR A 162 2.99 7.75 13.82
C THR A 162 2.37 8.15 12.48
N LYS A 163 1.30 7.48 12.06
CA LYS A 163 0.56 7.79 10.82
C LYS A 163 0.06 9.24 10.83
N TYR A 164 -0.71 9.61 11.84
CA TYR A 164 -1.32 10.94 11.87
C TYR A 164 -0.30 12.05 12.10
N TYR A 165 0.71 11.85 12.95
CA TYR A 165 1.79 12.81 13.13
C TYR A 165 2.52 13.09 11.81
N THR A 166 2.85 12.05 11.04
CA THR A 166 3.56 12.18 9.76
C THR A 166 2.70 12.89 8.72
N THR A 167 1.44 12.47 8.54
CA THR A 167 0.57 13.02 7.49
C THR A 167 0.12 14.45 7.80
N THR A 168 -0.26 14.75 9.05
CA THR A 168 -0.64 16.11 9.44
C THR A 168 0.54 17.07 9.47
N GLY A 169 1.72 16.58 9.86
CA GLY A 169 2.97 17.34 9.80
C GLY A 169 3.37 17.68 8.36
N ALA A 170 3.22 16.75 7.42
CA ALA A 170 3.46 16.99 6.00
C ALA A 170 2.49 18.04 5.45
N LEU A 171 1.19 17.94 5.76
CA LEU A 171 0.19 18.92 5.36
C LEU A 171 0.49 20.32 5.92
N LYS A 172 0.88 20.41 7.20
CA LYS A 172 1.27 21.66 7.82
C LYS A 172 2.43 22.30 7.06
N LYS A 173 3.51 21.54 6.79
CA LYS A 173 4.67 22.04 6.02
C LYS A 173 4.30 22.48 4.61
N ALA A 174 3.42 21.77 3.92
CA ALA A 174 2.94 22.14 2.59
C ALA A 174 2.18 23.48 2.57
N ARG A 175 1.59 23.88 3.71
CA ARG A 175 0.85 25.15 3.86
C ARG A 175 1.70 26.31 4.36
N GLU A 176 2.90 26.07 4.84
CA GLU A 176 3.85 27.09 5.35
C GLU A 176 4.61 27.80 4.19
N LYS A 177 3.95 28.15 3.07
CA LYS A 177 4.55 28.89 1.96
C LYS A 177 4.59 30.38 2.23
#